data_700f83dd1feb9e3930d448de8f06c318
#
_entry.id   700f83dd1feb9e3930d448de8f06c318
#
_cell.length_a   1.000
_cell.length_b   1.000
_cell.length_c   1.000
_cell.angle_alpha   90.00
_cell.angle_beta   90.00
_cell.angle_gamma   90.00
#
_symmetry.space_group_name_H-M   'P 1'
#
loop_
_entity.id
_entity.type
_entity.pdbx_description
1 polymer ?
#
loop_
_entity_poly.entity_id
_entity_poly.type
_entity_poly.pdbx_seq_one_letter_code
_entity_poly.pdbx_strand_id
1 'polypeptide(L)'
;PARRPTAPGNPPASPEAAHDIPPGMEMGKSLPLLIPEREKPVRGEEPQEGKPEKPKVRMLFYWGCGETVRPGQPRVLDTGKMSMADFGRAMAGRTGSVQAPPSPRSGWAYAQWPNEKDQKEVPKSASLAGDHFIHGNYTPDIRFAVGERHDFMAPVEFTSVKGGLADSIAFKWKAI
;
A
#
# COMPACT_ATOMS: atom_id res chain seq x y z
N PRO A 1 8.12 10.75 -8.69
CA PRO A 1 7.83 12.11 -8.27
C PRO A 1 8.29 13.11 -9.32
N ALA A 2 7.35 13.87 -9.88
CA ALA A 2 7.66 14.86 -10.88
C ALA A 2 8.13 16.17 -10.21
N ARG A 3 9.25 16.69 -10.66
CA ARG A 3 9.76 17.97 -10.18
C ARG A 3 9.03 19.10 -10.93
N ARG A 4 8.49 20.07 -10.21
CA ARG A 4 8.01 21.29 -10.86
C ARG A 4 9.15 21.98 -11.58
N PRO A 5 8.96 22.43 -12.82
CA PRO A 5 10.00 23.17 -13.52
C PRO A 5 10.40 24.39 -12.67
N THR A 6 11.69 24.53 -12.43
CA THR A 6 12.29 25.65 -11.69
C THR A 6 12.52 26.87 -12.59
N ALA A 7 11.92 26.94 -13.76
CA ALA A 7 11.94 28.14 -14.56
C ALA A 7 11.14 29.24 -13.86
N PRO A 8 11.59 30.52 -13.88
CA PRO A 8 10.81 31.64 -13.40
C PRO A 8 9.63 31.87 -14.35
N GLY A 9 8.62 31.10 -14.20
CA GLY A 9 7.35 31.18 -14.91
C GLY A 9 6.31 30.52 -14.03
N ASN A 10 5.12 31.04 -13.98
CA ASN A 10 4.01 30.46 -13.26
C ASN A 10 3.91 28.97 -13.61
N PRO A 11 3.72 28.08 -12.62
CA PRO A 11 3.40 26.69 -12.93
C PRO A 11 2.18 26.69 -13.86
N PRO A 12 2.07 25.74 -14.81
CA PRO A 12 0.91 25.67 -15.69
C PRO A 12 -0.35 25.69 -14.83
N ALA A 13 -1.37 26.41 -15.27
CA ALA A 13 -2.63 26.56 -14.56
C ALA A 13 -3.28 25.20 -14.23
N SER A 14 -2.99 24.20 -15.04
CA SER A 14 -3.37 22.79 -14.82
C SER A 14 -2.15 21.91 -15.04
N PRO A 15 -1.58 21.30 -13.98
CA PRO A 15 -0.53 20.31 -14.15
C PRO A 15 -1.12 19.03 -14.73
N GLU A 16 -0.63 18.62 -15.89
CA GLU A 16 -1.06 17.39 -16.58
C GLU A 16 0.13 16.47 -16.73
N ALA A 17 -0.07 15.21 -16.41
CA ALA A 17 0.89 14.14 -16.67
C ALA A 17 0.16 12.84 -17.01
N ALA A 18 0.79 12.03 -17.80
CA ALA A 18 0.28 10.75 -18.23
C ALA A 18 1.39 9.69 -18.22
N HIS A 19 1.00 8.45 -18.07
CA HIS A 19 1.85 7.28 -18.16
C HIS A 19 1.33 6.40 -19.29
N ASP A 20 2.00 6.44 -20.43
CA ASP A 20 1.73 5.50 -21.52
C ASP A 20 2.28 4.13 -21.13
N ILE A 21 1.44 3.13 -21.28
CA ILE A 21 1.65 1.78 -20.79
C ILE A 21 1.69 0.77 -21.93
N PRO A 22 2.40 -0.37 -21.76
CA PRO A 22 2.41 -1.40 -22.77
C PRO A 22 1.04 -2.03 -22.96
N PRO A 23 0.74 -2.54 -24.17
CA PRO A 23 -0.55 -3.19 -24.47
C PRO A 23 -0.88 -4.35 -23.53
N GLY A 24 0.14 -5.04 -23.00
CA GLY A 24 -0.02 -6.13 -22.05
C GLY A 24 -0.69 -5.72 -20.72
N MET A 25 -0.70 -4.44 -20.38
CA MET A 25 -1.43 -3.95 -19.22
C MET A 25 -2.96 -4.04 -19.36
N GLU A 26 -3.49 -4.16 -20.58
CA GLU A 26 -4.94 -4.27 -20.88
C GLU A 26 -5.80 -3.12 -20.32
N MET A 27 -5.19 -2.00 -20.02
CA MET A 27 -5.84 -0.83 -19.39
C MET A 27 -5.98 0.38 -20.31
N GLY A 28 -5.81 0.16 -21.60
CA GLY A 28 -5.78 1.20 -22.61
C GLY A 28 -4.37 1.60 -22.98
N LYS A 29 -4.20 2.80 -23.53
CA LYS A 29 -2.88 3.28 -24.00
C LYS A 29 -2.14 4.08 -22.95
N SER A 30 -2.87 4.78 -22.09
CA SER A 30 -2.30 5.74 -21.16
C SER A 30 -3.14 5.85 -19.90
N LEU A 31 -2.48 6.04 -18.77
CA LEU A 31 -3.07 6.26 -17.45
C LEU A 31 -2.90 7.73 -17.04
N PRO A 32 -3.97 8.44 -16.70
CA PRO A 32 -3.87 9.82 -16.25
C PRO A 32 -3.24 9.88 -14.86
N LEU A 33 -2.15 10.63 -14.73
CA LEU A 33 -1.50 10.87 -13.45
C LEU A 33 -2.03 12.18 -12.87
N LEU A 34 -2.76 12.10 -11.75
CA LEU A 34 -3.30 13.27 -11.09
C LEU A 34 -2.55 13.58 -9.80
N ILE A 35 -2.38 14.86 -9.53
CA ILE A 35 -1.91 15.34 -8.24
C ILE A 35 -3.09 15.24 -7.28
N PRO A 36 -3.01 14.43 -6.20
CA PRO A 36 -4.11 14.34 -5.26
C PRO A 36 -4.42 15.71 -4.67
N GLU A 37 -5.68 16.08 -4.64
CA GLU A 37 -6.12 17.23 -3.91
C GLU A 37 -5.74 17.05 -2.44
N ARG A 38 -5.03 18.00 -1.88
CA ARG A 38 -4.78 17.98 -0.44
C ARG A 38 -6.12 18.13 0.23
N GLU A 39 -6.63 17.09 0.81
CA GLU A 39 -7.68 17.24 1.81
C GLU A 39 -7.16 18.29 2.80
N LYS A 40 -7.86 19.42 2.86
CA LYS A 40 -7.61 20.37 3.95
C LYS A 40 -7.76 19.52 5.19
N PRO A 41 -6.78 19.53 6.13
CA PRO A 41 -6.98 18.79 7.36
C PRO A 41 -8.33 19.25 7.90
N VAL A 42 -9.31 18.37 7.89
CA VAL A 42 -10.57 18.61 8.57
C VAL A 42 -10.12 18.88 9.98
N ARG A 43 -10.15 20.14 10.38
CA ARG A 43 -9.84 20.55 11.74
C ARG A 43 -10.81 19.75 12.58
N GLY A 44 -10.28 18.71 13.21
CA GLY A 44 -11.07 17.67 13.81
C GLY A 44 -12.15 18.34 14.62
N GLU A 45 -13.38 17.92 14.42
CA GLU A 45 -14.43 18.18 15.41
C GLU A 45 -13.79 17.90 16.75
N GLU A 46 -13.78 18.89 17.63
CA GLU A 46 -13.29 18.73 18.99
C GLU A 46 -13.88 17.41 19.51
N PRO A 47 -13.05 16.50 20.04
CA PRO A 47 -13.58 15.23 20.50
C PRO A 47 -14.70 15.55 21.46
N GLN A 48 -15.93 15.17 21.12
CA GLN A 48 -17.02 15.23 22.06
C GLN A 48 -16.51 14.63 23.37
N GLU A 49 -16.70 15.31 24.49
CA GLU A 49 -16.26 14.95 25.84
C GLU A 49 -16.85 13.62 26.36
N GLY A 50 -17.09 12.66 25.51
CA GLY A 50 -17.24 11.27 25.88
C GLY A 50 -15.87 10.66 26.04
N LYS A 51 -15.49 10.25 27.25
CA LYS A 51 -14.27 9.44 27.45
C LYS A 51 -14.26 8.34 26.38
N PRO A 52 -13.25 8.30 25.48
CA PRO A 52 -13.23 7.29 24.46
C PRO A 52 -13.28 5.92 25.13
N GLU A 53 -14.36 5.20 24.91
CA GLU A 53 -14.46 3.82 25.40
C GLU A 53 -13.30 3.03 24.80
N LYS A 54 -12.44 2.50 25.67
CA LYS A 54 -11.32 1.69 25.21
C LYS A 54 -11.86 0.48 24.45
N PRO A 55 -11.50 0.29 23.21
CA PRO A 55 -11.95 -0.88 22.47
C PRO A 55 -11.50 -2.15 23.23
N LYS A 56 -12.43 -3.03 23.54
CA LYS A 56 -12.15 -4.32 24.18
C LYS A 56 -11.69 -5.29 23.08
N VAL A 57 -10.38 -5.37 22.89
CA VAL A 57 -9.76 -6.26 21.91
C VAL A 57 -8.91 -7.29 22.62
N ARG A 58 -9.05 -8.55 22.26
CA ARG A 58 -8.21 -9.64 22.72
C ARG A 58 -7.36 -10.14 21.56
N MET A 59 -6.04 -9.95 21.64
CA MET A 59 -5.07 -10.42 20.66
C MET A 59 -4.35 -11.66 21.18
N LEU A 60 -4.26 -12.67 20.33
CA LEU A 60 -3.60 -13.94 20.61
C LEU A 60 -2.36 -14.02 19.72
N PHE A 61 -1.18 -14.06 20.31
CA PHE A 61 0.08 -14.17 19.58
C PHE A 61 0.60 -15.59 19.65
N TYR A 62 0.79 -16.17 18.48
CA TYR A 62 1.45 -17.45 18.29
C TYR A 62 2.78 -17.21 17.55
N TRP A 63 3.76 -18.06 17.78
CA TRP A 63 5.06 -17.97 17.10
C TRP A 63 5.65 -19.36 16.85
N GLY A 64 6.43 -19.44 15.79
CA GLY A 64 7.02 -20.69 15.30
C GLY A 64 6.05 -21.44 14.40
N CYS A 65 6.61 -22.41 13.68
CA CYS A 65 5.88 -23.32 12.81
C CYS A 65 5.88 -24.72 13.43
N GLY A 66 4.76 -25.45 13.31
CA GLY A 66 4.62 -26.81 13.80
C GLY A 66 3.20 -27.30 13.63
N GLU A 67 2.99 -28.60 13.77
CA GLU A 67 1.66 -29.22 13.66
C GLU A 67 0.78 -28.89 14.87
N THR A 68 1.38 -28.61 16.02
CA THR A 68 0.68 -28.31 17.26
C THR A 68 1.17 -27.01 17.88
N VAL A 69 0.30 -26.39 18.68
CA VAL A 69 0.64 -25.18 19.43
C VAL A 69 1.68 -25.53 20.51
N ARG A 70 2.78 -24.80 20.52
CA ARG A 70 3.88 -25.03 21.48
C ARG A 70 3.47 -24.62 22.90
N PRO A 71 4.05 -25.25 23.93
CA PRO A 71 3.84 -24.85 25.31
C PRO A 71 4.15 -23.36 25.52
N GLY A 72 3.32 -22.67 26.30
CA GLY A 72 3.45 -21.23 26.55
C GLY A 72 2.79 -20.33 25.51
N GLN A 73 2.13 -20.89 24.52
CA GLN A 73 1.34 -20.14 23.54
C GLN A 73 -0.17 -20.38 23.74
N PRO A 74 -1.01 -19.41 23.34
CA PRO A 74 -0.68 -18.07 22.86
C PRO A 74 -0.28 -17.10 23.97
N ARG A 75 0.52 -16.07 23.65
CA ARG A 75 0.59 -14.89 24.49
C ARG A 75 -0.66 -14.05 24.26
N VAL A 76 -1.40 -13.77 25.31
CA VAL A 76 -2.65 -13.02 25.22
C VAL A 76 -2.41 -11.57 25.62
N LEU A 77 -2.82 -10.63 24.75
CA LEU A 77 -2.95 -9.21 25.07
C LEU A 77 -4.44 -8.85 25.10
N ASP A 78 -4.91 -8.43 26.25
CA ASP A 78 -6.31 -8.07 26.47
C ASP A 78 -6.39 -6.59 26.86
N THR A 79 -6.84 -5.75 25.93
CA THR A 79 -6.92 -4.30 26.17
C THR A 79 -7.92 -3.93 27.24
N GLY A 80 -8.88 -4.81 27.54
CA GLY A 80 -9.82 -4.62 28.64
C GLY A 80 -9.18 -4.77 30.03
N LYS A 81 -8.04 -5.48 30.10
CA LYS A 81 -7.35 -5.82 31.36
C LYS A 81 -6.02 -5.10 31.55
N MET A 82 -5.54 -4.34 30.58
CA MET A 82 -4.24 -3.68 30.63
C MET A 82 -4.34 -2.17 30.41
N SER A 83 -3.37 -1.43 30.92
CA SER A 83 -3.25 0.00 30.64
C SER A 83 -2.82 0.27 29.20
N MET A 84 -3.10 1.47 28.67
CA MET A 84 -2.60 1.88 27.34
C MET A 84 -1.08 1.92 27.28
N ALA A 85 -0.41 2.26 28.39
CA ALA A 85 1.05 2.23 28.48
C ALA A 85 1.60 0.80 28.37
N ASP A 86 0.95 -0.17 29.04
CA ASP A 86 1.32 -1.57 28.95
C ASP A 86 1.07 -2.14 27.55
N PHE A 87 -0.05 -1.75 26.93
CA PHE A 87 -0.34 -2.10 25.55
C PHE A 87 0.73 -1.55 24.58
N GLY A 88 1.07 -0.26 24.72
CA GLY A 88 2.14 0.34 23.92
C GLY A 88 3.49 -0.37 24.06
N ARG A 89 3.86 -0.73 25.31
CA ARG A 89 5.09 -1.52 25.56
C ARG A 89 5.01 -2.93 24.96
N ALA A 90 3.87 -3.57 25.06
CA ALA A 90 3.67 -4.91 24.50
C ALA A 90 3.70 -4.93 22.95
N MET A 91 3.30 -3.83 22.31
CA MET A 91 3.31 -3.66 20.87
C MET A 91 4.62 -3.08 20.32
N ALA A 92 5.50 -2.57 21.20
CA ALA A 92 6.78 -2.00 20.79
C ALA A 92 7.59 -3.02 19.94
N GLY A 93 8.05 -2.58 18.76
CA GLY A 93 8.79 -3.43 17.82
C GLY A 93 7.96 -4.48 17.08
N ARG A 94 6.63 -4.49 17.27
CA ARG A 94 5.71 -5.43 16.58
C ARG A 94 4.79 -4.75 15.57
N THR A 95 4.82 -3.44 15.52
CA THR A 95 4.18 -2.67 14.45
C THR A 95 5.04 -2.79 13.21
N GLY A 96 4.46 -3.25 12.11
CA GLY A 96 5.14 -3.25 10.82
C GLY A 96 5.63 -1.83 10.49
N SER A 97 6.77 -1.72 9.84
CA SER A 97 7.21 -0.44 9.31
C SER A 97 6.21 -0.01 8.25
N VAL A 98 5.42 1.00 8.56
CA VAL A 98 4.60 1.65 7.55
C VAL A 98 5.54 2.55 6.74
N GLN A 99 5.79 2.16 5.51
CA GLN A 99 6.52 3.03 4.59
C GLN A 99 5.62 4.23 4.29
N ALA A 100 5.96 5.38 4.84
CA ALA A 100 5.21 6.59 4.57
C ALA A 100 5.30 6.93 3.06
N PRO A 101 4.19 7.29 2.43
CA PRO A 101 4.23 7.76 1.06
C PRO A 101 5.14 8.98 0.95
N PRO A 102 5.78 9.18 -0.23
CA PRO A 102 6.63 10.35 -0.40
C PRO A 102 5.84 11.63 -0.15
N SER A 103 6.30 12.44 0.78
CA SER A 103 5.66 13.72 1.08
C SER A 103 6.11 14.79 0.09
N PRO A 104 5.20 15.67 -0.37
CA PRO A 104 5.55 16.75 -1.26
C PRO A 104 6.59 17.67 -0.62
N ARG A 105 7.72 17.84 -1.30
CA ARG A 105 8.74 18.83 -0.95
C ARG A 105 8.44 20.14 -1.66
N SER A 106 8.95 21.26 -1.13
CA SER A 106 8.87 22.55 -1.82
C SER A 106 9.41 22.43 -3.25
N GLY A 107 8.66 22.88 -4.24
CA GLY A 107 9.02 22.78 -5.65
C GLY A 107 8.80 21.39 -6.29
N TRP A 108 8.21 20.43 -5.58
CA TRP A 108 7.87 19.11 -6.11
C TRP A 108 6.36 18.89 -6.08
N ALA A 109 5.85 18.21 -7.09
CA ALA A 109 4.49 17.69 -7.12
C ALA A 109 4.55 16.17 -7.30
N TYR A 110 3.62 15.47 -6.68
CA TYR A 110 3.46 14.03 -6.83
C TYR A 110 2.14 13.78 -7.52
N ALA A 111 2.21 13.14 -8.66
CA ALA A 111 1.02 12.65 -9.34
C ALA A 111 0.98 11.14 -9.22
N GLN A 112 -0.20 10.59 -9.18
CA GLN A 112 -0.41 9.16 -8.96
C GLN A 112 -1.52 8.61 -9.84
N TRP A 113 -1.44 7.33 -10.07
CA TRP A 113 -2.50 6.45 -10.51
C TRP A 113 -2.42 5.17 -9.64
N PRO A 114 -3.51 4.57 -9.19
CA PRO A 114 -4.91 5.04 -9.35
C PRO A 114 -5.18 6.37 -8.64
N ASN A 115 -6.23 7.05 -9.06
CA ASN A 115 -6.63 8.35 -8.52
C ASN A 115 -8.16 8.44 -8.45
N GLU A 116 -8.69 9.53 -7.90
CA GLU A 116 -10.13 9.72 -7.69
C GLU A 116 -10.97 9.64 -8.97
N LYS A 117 -10.39 10.01 -10.11
CA LYS A 117 -11.08 10.00 -11.42
C LYS A 117 -10.93 8.68 -12.18
N ASP A 118 -9.91 7.90 -11.85
CA ASP A 118 -9.63 6.63 -12.51
C ASP A 118 -9.13 5.59 -11.49
N GLN A 119 -10.05 4.73 -11.06
CA GLN A 119 -9.83 3.65 -10.10
C GLN A 119 -10.04 2.27 -10.73
N LYS A 120 -9.79 2.13 -12.02
CA LYS A 120 -9.91 0.85 -12.70
C LYS A 120 -9.03 -0.19 -12.03
N GLU A 121 -9.57 -1.37 -11.83
CA GLU A 121 -8.80 -2.52 -11.38
C GLU A 121 -7.88 -3.02 -12.49
N VAL A 122 -6.66 -3.38 -12.13
CA VAL A 122 -5.72 -4.03 -13.05
C VAL A 122 -6.22 -5.44 -13.33
N PRO A 123 -6.41 -5.83 -14.61
CA PRO A 123 -6.83 -7.18 -14.96
C PRO A 123 -5.86 -8.23 -14.43
N LYS A 124 -6.37 -9.40 -14.07
CA LYS A 124 -5.53 -10.52 -13.58
C LYS A 124 -4.55 -11.05 -14.64
N SER A 125 -4.87 -10.85 -15.92
CA SER A 125 -4.05 -11.20 -17.09
C SER A 125 -3.04 -10.12 -17.46
N ALA A 126 -3.09 -8.95 -16.80
CA ALA A 126 -2.24 -7.84 -17.15
C ALA A 126 -0.75 -8.14 -16.95
N SER A 127 0.08 -7.56 -17.81
CA SER A 127 1.54 -7.63 -17.74
C SER A 127 2.14 -6.23 -17.77
N LEU A 128 3.12 -5.99 -16.91
CA LEU A 128 3.93 -4.77 -16.90
C LEU A 128 5.04 -4.81 -17.94
N ALA A 129 5.34 -6.00 -18.52
CA ALA A 129 6.46 -6.14 -19.45
C ALA A 129 6.24 -5.31 -20.72
N GLY A 130 7.23 -4.52 -21.08
CA GLY A 130 7.22 -3.66 -22.25
C GLY A 130 7.71 -2.25 -21.99
N ASP A 131 7.47 -1.37 -22.95
CA ASP A 131 7.90 0.02 -22.91
C ASP A 131 6.89 0.91 -22.17
N HIS A 132 7.42 1.74 -21.32
CA HIS A 132 6.68 2.71 -20.54
C HIS A 132 7.18 4.12 -20.83
N PHE A 133 6.25 5.07 -20.90
CA PHE A 133 6.59 6.45 -21.13
C PHE A 133 5.78 7.38 -20.22
N ILE A 134 6.46 8.07 -19.34
CA ILE A 134 5.85 9.09 -18.49
C ILE A 134 6.18 10.47 -19.08
N HIS A 135 5.16 11.27 -19.30
CA HIS A 135 5.29 12.61 -19.87
C HIS A 135 4.27 13.58 -19.25
N GLY A 136 4.48 14.87 -19.46
CA GLY A 136 3.57 15.89 -18.96
C GLY A 136 4.11 17.29 -19.12
N ASN A 137 3.30 18.30 -18.77
CA ASN A 137 3.66 19.69 -18.92
C ASN A 137 4.53 20.25 -17.78
N TYR A 138 4.86 19.45 -16.78
CA TYR A 138 5.65 19.83 -15.59
C TYR A 138 6.67 18.78 -15.16
N THR A 139 6.83 17.72 -15.92
CA THR A 139 7.83 16.66 -15.70
C THR A 139 8.65 16.48 -16.97
N PRO A 140 9.95 16.15 -16.88
CA PRO A 140 10.69 15.68 -18.05
C PRO A 140 10.13 14.35 -18.53
N ASP A 141 10.29 14.09 -19.81
CA ASP A 141 9.99 12.80 -20.39
C ASP A 141 10.84 11.70 -19.79
N ILE A 142 10.18 10.63 -19.33
CA ILE A 142 10.84 9.47 -18.73
C ILE A 142 10.43 8.24 -19.51
N ARG A 143 11.39 7.59 -20.18
CA ARG A 143 11.20 6.34 -20.92
C ARG A 143 11.95 5.23 -20.22
N PHE A 144 11.30 4.08 -20.05
CA PHE A 144 11.93 2.89 -19.50
C PHE A 144 11.19 1.64 -19.98
N ALA A 145 11.89 0.51 -19.94
CA ALA A 145 11.30 -0.79 -20.26
C ALA A 145 11.29 -1.69 -19.03
N VAL A 146 10.20 -2.40 -18.84
CA VAL A 146 10.07 -3.44 -17.81
C VAL A 146 10.26 -4.79 -18.50
N GLY A 147 11.24 -5.55 -18.03
CA GLY A 147 11.47 -6.90 -18.52
C GLY A 147 10.58 -7.93 -17.82
N GLU A 148 10.38 -9.09 -18.44
CA GLU A 148 9.51 -10.17 -17.94
C GLU A 148 9.82 -10.60 -16.48
N ARG A 149 11.08 -10.49 -16.05
CA ARG A 149 11.48 -10.82 -14.67
C ARG A 149 11.02 -9.79 -13.62
N HIS A 150 10.48 -8.66 -14.07
CA HIS A 150 9.99 -7.58 -13.20
C HIS A 150 8.49 -7.34 -13.39
N ASP A 151 7.82 -8.30 -13.99
CA ASP A 151 6.38 -8.29 -14.19
C ASP A 151 5.63 -8.51 -12.86
N PHE A 152 4.32 -8.46 -12.89
CA PHE A 152 3.49 -8.83 -11.76
C PHE A 152 3.82 -10.24 -11.29
N MET A 153 3.83 -10.42 -9.98
CA MET A 153 4.02 -11.74 -9.40
C MET A 153 2.83 -12.64 -9.76
N ALA A 154 3.14 -13.85 -10.20
CA ALA A 154 2.10 -14.82 -10.51
C ALA A 154 1.21 -15.10 -9.28
N PRO A 155 -0.07 -15.41 -9.48
CA PRO A 155 -0.96 -15.80 -8.39
C PRO A 155 -0.41 -17.01 -7.62
N VAL A 156 -0.54 -16.99 -6.30
CA VAL A 156 -0.13 -18.13 -5.47
C VAL A 156 -1.09 -19.30 -5.71
N GLU A 157 -0.59 -20.37 -6.30
CA GLU A 157 -1.34 -21.61 -6.49
C GLU A 157 -1.01 -22.60 -5.36
N PHE A 158 -2.00 -22.83 -4.48
CA PHE A 158 -1.83 -23.81 -3.43
C PHE A 158 -1.88 -25.23 -3.98
N THR A 159 -0.86 -26.02 -3.70
CA THR A 159 -0.80 -27.46 -4.03
C THR A 159 -1.34 -28.31 -2.91
N SER A 160 -1.34 -27.79 -1.69
CA SER A 160 -1.93 -28.47 -0.53
C SER A 160 -2.27 -27.44 0.55
N VAL A 161 -3.42 -27.64 1.18
CA VAL A 161 -3.82 -26.97 2.43
C VAL A 161 -4.27 -28.06 3.38
N LYS A 162 -3.55 -28.24 4.48
CA LYS A 162 -3.85 -29.26 5.50
C LYS A 162 -3.88 -28.63 6.87
N GLY A 163 -4.79 -29.08 7.72
CA GLY A 163 -5.01 -28.57 9.07
C GLY A 163 -6.42 -28.02 9.23
N GLY A 164 -6.71 -27.49 10.41
CA GLY A 164 -8.03 -26.97 10.75
C GLY A 164 -7.99 -25.96 11.89
N LEU A 165 -9.16 -25.66 12.46
CA LEU A 165 -9.28 -24.67 13.54
C LEU A 165 -8.60 -25.10 14.86
N ALA A 166 -8.42 -26.40 15.07
CA ALA A 166 -7.79 -26.93 16.28
C ALA A 166 -6.28 -27.13 16.14
N ASP A 167 -5.76 -27.13 14.90
CA ASP A 167 -4.37 -27.42 14.60
C ASP A 167 -3.77 -26.31 13.72
N SER A 168 -2.45 -26.34 13.54
CA SER A 168 -1.79 -25.45 12.58
C SER A 168 -2.24 -25.78 11.16
N ILE A 169 -2.41 -24.75 10.33
CA ILE A 169 -2.72 -24.90 8.91
C ILE A 169 -1.40 -24.86 8.13
N ALA A 170 -1.10 -25.93 7.42
CA ALA A 170 0.06 -26.04 6.54
C ALA A 170 -0.35 -25.71 5.10
N PHE A 171 0.26 -24.69 4.52
CA PHE A 171 0.10 -24.31 3.13
C PHE A 171 1.31 -24.74 2.34
N LYS A 172 1.09 -25.37 1.18
CA LYS A 172 2.12 -25.62 0.17
C LYS A 172 1.67 -24.99 -1.14
N TRP A 173 2.57 -24.37 -1.85
CA TRP A 173 2.29 -23.73 -3.14
C TRP A 173 3.38 -24.04 -4.16
N LYS A 174 3.07 -23.84 -5.43
CA LYS A 174 4.07 -23.92 -6.50
C LYS A 174 5.10 -22.82 -6.32
N ALA A 175 6.35 -23.07 -6.71
CA ALA A 175 7.35 -22.02 -6.80
C ALA A 175 6.86 -20.93 -7.78
N ILE A 176 7.07 -19.68 -7.41
CA ILE A 176 6.73 -18.49 -8.17
C ILE A 176 8.01 -17.96 -8.80
#